data_b28200f609fb95b3e7f4553fbd0535a4
#
_entry.id   b28200f609fb95b3e7f4553fbd0535a4
#
_cell.length_a   1.000
_cell.length_b   1.000
_cell.length_c   1.000
_cell.angle_alpha   90.00
_cell.angle_beta   90.00
_cell.angle_gamma   90.00
#
_symmetry.space_group_name_H-M   'P 1'
#
loop_
_entity.id
_entity.type
_entity.pdbx_description
1 polymer ?
#
loop_
_entity_poly.entity_id
_entity_poly.type
_entity_poly.pdbx_seq_one_letter_code
_entity_poly.pdbx_strand_id
1 'polypeptide(L)'
;SRGLGDVYKRQIGKGQIVADRLELAFQGIQKRKFSYTFKMMPRNEEEAREVKKICKAFRYHMLPEFVNGDRSGRRMQTPDTFNIQYMYLGSQNKYLDPISECVLTNMAISYGGERFRTFDPDSIDGSPAPVETSIQLDFQELELITRDRLEDENEQNAFRHSNLTNPEAA
;
A
#
# COMPACT_ATOMS: atom_id res chain seq x y z
N SER A 1 25.05 44.73 19.63
CA SER A 1 24.99 43.36 19.08
C SER A 1 23.54 42.87 19.12
N ARG A 2 22.89 42.88 17.96
CA ARG A 2 21.57 42.30 17.81
C ARG A 2 21.74 40.77 17.90
N GLY A 3 21.19 40.16 18.95
CA GLY A 3 21.38 38.76 19.23
C GLY A 3 20.75 37.86 18.17
N LEU A 4 21.35 36.70 17.96
CA LEU A 4 20.87 35.61 17.08
C LEU A 4 19.38 35.28 17.28
N GLY A 5 18.86 35.55 18.48
CA GLY A 5 17.45 35.30 18.83
C GLY A 5 16.43 36.18 18.13
N ASP A 6 16.80 37.42 17.73
CA ASP A 6 15.88 38.34 17.05
C ASP A 6 15.74 38.04 15.56
N VAL A 7 16.80 37.50 14.94
CA VAL A 7 16.76 37.01 13.56
C VAL A 7 15.88 35.75 13.49
N TYR A 8 15.95 34.90 14.51
CA TYR A 8 15.18 33.68 14.63
C TYR A 8 13.67 33.96 14.73
N LYS A 9 13.28 34.89 15.61
CA LYS A 9 11.85 35.28 15.77
C LYS A 9 11.27 35.90 14.51
N ARG A 10 12.08 36.65 13.73
CA ARG A 10 11.64 37.24 12.45
C ARG A 10 11.42 36.21 11.36
N GLN A 11 12.22 35.14 11.31
CA GLN A 11 12.06 34.06 10.32
C GLN A 11 10.83 33.21 10.61
N ILE A 12 10.54 32.90 11.87
CA ILE A 12 9.34 32.17 12.26
C ILE A 12 8.06 32.98 11.94
N GLY A 13 8.08 34.32 12.15
CA GLY A 13 6.95 35.19 11.85
C GLY A 13 6.62 35.34 10.36
N LYS A 14 7.53 34.98 9.44
CA LYS A 14 7.31 35.00 7.99
C LYS A 14 6.90 33.67 7.37
N GLY A 15 6.78 32.60 8.18
CA GLY A 15 6.41 31.27 7.69
C GLY A 15 7.44 30.62 6.75
N GLN A 16 8.62 31.22 6.58
CA GLN A 16 9.72 30.68 5.79
C GLN A 16 10.76 30.06 6.72
N ILE A 17 10.89 28.74 6.67
CA ILE A 17 11.87 27.97 7.43
C ILE A 17 12.91 27.46 6.44
N VAL A 18 14.20 27.63 6.77
CA VAL A 18 15.29 27.07 5.97
C VAL A 18 15.22 25.56 5.98
N ALA A 19 15.50 24.90 4.85
CA ALA A 19 15.29 23.46 4.61
C ALA A 19 15.83 22.54 5.72
N ASP A 20 16.98 22.83 6.31
CA ASP A 20 17.58 22.03 7.38
C ASP A 20 16.75 21.94 8.68
N ARG A 21 15.75 22.81 8.84
CA ARG A 21 14.86 22.87 10.01
C ARG A 21 13.44 22.43 9.70
N LEU A 22 13.11 22.25 8.42
CA LEU A 22 11.86 21.66 8.00
C LEU A 22 11.69 20.23 8.53
N GLU A 23 12.75 19.43 8.56
CA GLU A 23 12.73 18.09 9.12
C GLU A 23 12.33 18.08 10.60
N LEU A 24 12.83 19.00 11.39
CA LEU A 24 12.50 19.14 12.82
C LEU A 24 11.06 19.64 13.03
N ALA A 25 10.58 20.56 12.17
CA ALA A 25 9.23 21.10 12.25
C ALA A 25 8.17 20.06 11.82
N PHE A 26 8.51 19.15 10.89
CA PHE A 26 7.62 18.15 10.33
C PHE A 26 7.87 16.71 10.81
N GLN A 27 8.60 16.51 11.90
CA GLN A 27 8.81 15.17 12.49
C GLN A 27 7.51 14.46 12.87
N GLY A 28 6.39 15.17 12.96
CA GLY A 28 5.08 14.62 13.25
C GLY A 28 4.30 14.08 12.06
N ILE A 29 4.73 14.36 10.80
CA ILE A 29 4.04 13.87 9.62
C ILE A 29 4.51 12.44 9.33
N GLN A 30 3.58 11.50 9.50
CA GLN A 30 3.84 10.09 9.22
C GLN A 30 3.35 9.73 7.81
N LYS A 31 3.99 8.74 7.22
CA LYS A 31 3.52 8.11 5.98
C LYS A 31 2.16 7.45 6.23
N ARG A 32 1.25 7.55 5.26
CA ARG A 32 -0.07 6.94 5.38
C ARG A 32 0.04 5.41 5.45
N LYS A 33 -0.86 4.83 6.22
CA LYS A 33 -1.00 3.38 6.36
C LYS A 33 -2.42 2.98 6.00
N PHE A 34 -2.54 1.86 5.32
CA PHE A 34 -3.81 1.30 4.89
C PHE A 34 -3.90 -0.16 5.31
N SER A 35 -5.02 -0.53 5.89
CA SER A 35 -5.27 -1.90 6.30
C SER A 35 -6.49 -2.43 5.57
N TYR A 36 -6.34 -3.58 4.90
CA TYR A 36 -7.41 -4.25 4.18
C TYR A 36 -7.61 -5.64 4.73
N THR A 37 -8.86 -6.00 4.94
CA THR A 37 -9.23 -7.35 5.36
C THR A 37 -10.13 -7.97 4.31
N PHE A 38 -9.71 -9.12 3.79
CA PHE A 38 -10.47 -9.90 2.82
C PHE A 38 -10.87 -11.23 3.44
N LYS A 39 -12.16 -11.53 3.34
CA LYS A 39 -12.72 -12.81 3.76
C LYS A 39 -13.01 -13.63 2.52
N MET A 40 -12.34 -14.76 2.38
CA MET A 40 -12.45 -15.66 1.26
C MET A 40 -13.12 -16.95 1.69
N MET A 41 -14.19 -17.32 0.99
CA MET A 41 -14.97 -18.54 1.25
C MET A 41 -15.01 -19.36 -0.03
N PRO A 42 -14.00 -20.22 -0.27
CA PRO A 42 -13.99 -21.10 -1.44
C PRO A 42 -15.19 -22.07 -1.39
N ARG A 43 -15.73 -22.40 -2.55
CA ARG A 43 -16.87 -23.33 -2.70
C ARG A 43 -16.41 -24.77 -2.85
N ASN A 44 -15.20 -24.95 -3.31
CA ASN A 44 -14.60 -26.24 -3.58
C ASN A 44 -13.08 -26.20 -3.30
N GLU A 45 -12.43 -27.35 -3.40
CA GLU A 45 -11.00 -27.49 -3.19
C GLU A 45 -10.15 -26.72 -4.20
N GLU A 46 -10.60 -26.59 -5.44
CA GLU A 46 -9.87 -25.86 -6.47
C GLU A 46 -9.79 -24.37 -6.12
N GLU A 47 -10.92 -23.78 -5.70
CA GLU A 47 -10.95 -22.39 -5.21
C GLU A 47 -10.11 -22.24 -3.93
N ALA A 48 -10.09 -23.24 -3.04
CA ALA A 48 -9.25 -23.23 -1.86
C ALA A 48 -7.74 -23.22 -2.21
N ARG A 49 -7.35 -23.93 -3.26
CA ARG A 49 -5.98 -23.87 -3.78
C ARG A 49 -5.63 -22.51 -4.36
N GLU A 50 -6.58 -21.84 -5.04
CA GLU A 50 -6.37 -20.46 -5.52
C GLU A 50 -6.22 -19.48 -4.34
N VAL A 51 -7.02 -19.59 -3.29
CA VAL A 51 -6.83 -18.81 -2.06
C VAL A 51 -5.43 -19.00 -1.47
N LYS A 52 -4.94 -20.26 -1.42
CA LYS A 52 -3.57 -20.55 -0.96
C LYS A 52 -2.51 -19.91 -1.86
N LYS A 53 -2.71 -19.89 -3.19
CA LYS A 53 -1.81 -19.23 -4.14
C LYS A 53 -1.79 -17.72 -3.94
N ILE A 54 -2.96 -17.09 -3.73
CA ILE A 54 -3.07 -15.66 -3.45
C ILE A 54 -2.30 -15.31 -2.17
N CYS A 55 -2.52 -16.04 -1.09
CA CYS A 55 -1.79 -15.84 0.17
C CYS A 55 -0.27 -16.01 0.00
N LYS A 56 0.15 -17.00 -0.80
CA LYS A 56 1.56 -17.24 -1.08
C LYS A 56 2.17 -16.09 -1.91
N ALA A 57 1.43 -15.56 -2.89
CA ALA A 57 1.89 -14.46 -3.72
C ALA A 57 2.15 -13.19 -2.88
N PHE A 58 1.20 -12.77 -2.04
CA PHE A 58 1.40 -11.64 -1.15
C PHE A 58 2.61 -11.84 -0.22
N ARG A 59 2.75 -13.02 0.35
CA ARG A 59 3.89 -13.35 1.21
C ARG A 59 5.20 -13.32 0.46
N TYR A 60 5.23 -13.79 -0.78
CA TYR A 60 6.43 -13.80 -1.62
C TYR A 60 6.90 -12.38 -1.90
N HIS A 61 6.00 -11.50 -2.35
CA HIS A 61 6.32 -10.12 -2.69
C HIS A 61 6.57 -9.20 -1.47
N MET A 62 6.12 -9.62 -0.28
CA MET A 62 6.39 -8.90 0.96
C MET A 62 7.81 -9.13 1.50
N LEU A 63 8.44 -10.24 1.14
CA LEU A 63 9.70 -10.65 1.73
C LEU A 63 10.90 -10.16 0.90
N PRO A 64 11.99 -9.73 1.56
CA PRO A 64 13.23 -9.42 0.87
C PRO A 64 13.90 -10.69 0.32
N GLU A 65 14.61 -10.57 -0.78
CA GLU A 65 15.37 -11.65 -1.40
C GLU A 65 16.88 -11.46 -1.19
N PHE A 66 17.63 -12.55 -1.05
CA PHE A 66 19.08 -12.49 -1.03
C PHE A 66 19.64 -12.26 -2.43
N VAL A 67 20.50 -11.26 -2.59
CA VAL A 67 21.14 -10.95 -3.87
C VAL A 67 21.99 -12.15 -4.32
N ASN A 68 21.75 -12.64 -5.54
CA ASN A 68 22.47 -13.75 -6.16
C ASN A 68 22.48 -15.06 -5.36
N GLY A 69 21.47 -15.31 -4.52
CA GLY A 69 21.43 -16.51 -3.69
C GLY A 69 22.47 -16.55 -2.56
N ASP A 70 23.14 -15.43 -2.31
CA ASP A 70 24.11 -15.32 -1.21
C ASP A 70 23.40 -15.31 0.14
N ARG A 71 23.25 -16.50 0.71
CA ARG A 71 22.66 -16.70 2.05
C ARG A 71 23.55 -16.23 3.21
N SER A 72 24.69 -15.59 2.92
CA SER A 72 25.56 -15.03 3.97
C SER A 72 24.93 -13.86 4.70
N GLY A 73 23.76 -13.37 4.26
CA GLY A 73 22.99 -12.33 4.93
C GLY A 73 23.53 -10.91 4.77
N ARG A 74 24.58 -10.72 3.96
CA ARG A 74 25.22 -9.41 3.82
C ARG A 74 24.54 -8.49 2.82
N ARG A 75 23.82 -9.03 1.81
CA ARG A 75 23.12 -8.25 0.80
C ARG A 75 21.72 -8.79 0.59
N MET A 76 20.74 -7.97 0.86
CA MET A 76 19.33 -8.25 0.59
C MET A 76 18.81 -7.24 -0.40
N GLN A 77 17.98 -7.70 -1.31
CA GLN A 77 17.16 -6.85 -2.17
C GLN A 77 15.91 -6.44 -1.39
N THR A 78 15.48 -5.19 -1.56
CA THR A 78 14.25 -4.69 -0.95
C THR A 78 13.03 -5.48 -1.43
N PRO A 79 11.99 -5.64 -0.61
CA PRO A 79 10.72 -6.21 -1.04
C PRO A 79 10.13 -5.47 -2.24
N ASP A 80 9.22 -6.13 -2.94
CA ASP A 80 8.47 -5.51 -4.04
C ASP A 80 7.51 -4.44 -3.52
N THR A 81 7.18 -3.50 -4.40
CA THR A 81 6.24 -2.43 -4.13
C THR A 81 4.87 -2.75 -4.71
N PHE A 82 3.83 -2.13 -4.17
CA PHE A 82 2.44 -2.37 -4.53
C PHE A 82 1.77 -1.07 -4.97
N ASN A 83 1.05 -1.12 -6.09
CA ASN A 83 0.15 -0.07 -6.53
C ASN A 83 -1.29 -0.45 -6.18
N ILE A 84 -1.94 0.34 -5.35
CA ILE A 84 -3.31 0.11 -4.89
C ILE A 84 -4.23 1.12 -5.59
N GLN A 85 -5.23 0.62 -6.30
CA GLN A 85 -6.21 1.44 -6.99
C GLN A 85 -7.62 1.01 -6.63
N TYR A 86 -8.47 1.99 -6.29
CA TYR A 86 -9.89 1.78 -6.10
C TYR A 86 -10.62 1.83 -7.44
N MET A 87 -11.18 0.71 -7.85
CA MET A 87 -11.86 0.57 -9.14
C MET A 87 -13.38 0.50 -8.97
N TYR A 88 -14.10 1.12 -9.90
CA TYR A 88 -15.56 1.00 -10.03
C TYR A 88 -15.94 0.85 -11.50
N LEU A 89 -16.66 -0.23 -11.83
CA LEU A 89 -17.10 -0.56 -13.20
C LEU A 89 -16.00 -0.43 -14.26
N GLY A 90 -14.79 -0.90 -13.94
CA GLY A 90 -13.64 -0.91 -14.88
C GLY A 90 -12.86 0.40 -14.98
N SER A 91 -13.25 1.44 -14.24
CA SER A 91 -12.51 2.70 -14.14
C SER A 91 -12.14 3.04 -12.70
N GLN A 92 -11.11 3.86 -12.53
CA GLN A 92 -10.69 4.30 -11.21
C GLN A 92 -11.76 5.17 -10.55
N ASN A 93 -12.06 4.90 -9.28
CA ASN A 93 -12.97 5.71 -8.49
C ASN A 93 -12.28 7.02 -8.08
N LYS A 94 -12.78 8.14 -8.60
CA LYS A 94 -12.20 9.47 -8.39
C LYS A 94 -12.62 10.16 -7.09
N TYR A 95 -13.59 9.58 -6.38
CA TYR A 95 -14.02 10.10 -5.06
C TYR A 95 -13.13 9.64 -3.91
N LEU A 96 -12.28 8.64 -4.17
CA LEU A 96 -11.34 8.14 -3.17
C LEU A 96 -9.95 8.69 -3.49
N ASP A 97 -9.26 9.13 -2.44
CA ASP A 97 -7.91 9.65 -2.58
C ASP A 97 -7.00 8.59 -3.21
N PRO A 98 -6.17 8.97 -4.19
CA PRO A 98 -5.21 8.08 -4.77
C PRO A 98 -4.17 7.66 -3.72
N ILE A 99 -3.71 6.44 -3.86
CA ILE A 99 -2.66 5.87 -3.02
C ILE A 99 -1.39 5.81 -3.85
N SER A 100 -0.31 6.37 -3.31
CA SER A 100 1.01 6.25 -3.93
C SER A 100 1.57 4.85 -3.75
N GLU A 101 2.76 4.63 -4.27
CA GLU A 101 3.44 3.35 -4.16
C GLU A 101 3.64 2.93 -2.71
N CYS A 102 3.25 1.70 -2.40
CA CYS A 102 3.23 1.16 -1.05
C CYS A 102 4.13 -0.07 -0.90
N VAL A 103 4.53 -0.35 0.32
CA VAL A 103 5.08 -1.65 0.72
C VAL A 103 4.11 -2.38 1.64
N LEU A 104 4.04 -3.70 1.52
CA LEU A 104 3.28 -4.54 2.44
C LEU A 104 4.11 -4.77 3.71
N THR A 105 3.71 -4.14 4.80
CA THR A 105 4.48 -4.16 6.07
C THR A 105 4.10 -5.32 6.97
N ASN A 106 2.84 -5.77 6.88
CA ASN A 106 2.36 -6.88 7.69
C ASN A 106 1.28 -7.66 6.95
N MET A 107 1.25 -8.97 7.18
CA MET A 107 0.25 -9.88 6.66
C MET A 107 -0.16 -10.87 7.74
N ALA A 108 -1.44 -10.88 8.09
CA ALA A 108 -2.01 -11.86 8.99
C ALA A 108 -3.00 -12.75 8.24
N ILE A 109 -2.92 -14.05 8.46
CA ILE A 109 -3.84 -15.03 7.88
C ILE A 109 -4.53 -15.73 9.03
N SER A 110 -5.86 -15.77 9.00
CA SER A 110 -6.70 -16.51 9.91
C SER A 110 -7.51 -17.56 9.13
N TYR A 111 -7.52 -18.77 9.63
CA TYR A 111 -8.28 -19.88 9.06
C TYR A 111 -9.51 -20.17 9.90
N GLY A 112 -10.66 -20.33 9.23
CA GLY A 112 -11.95 -20.52 9.88
C GLY A 112 -12.59 -19.20 10.33
N GLY A 113 -13.91 -19.24 10.55
CA GLY A 113 -14.69 -18.16 11.13
C GLY A 113 -14.99 -18.41 12.61
N GLU A 114 -16.27 -18.38 13.01
CA GLU A 114 -16.69 -18.72 14.37
C GLU A 114 -16.34 -20.17 14.75
N ARG A 115 -16.28 -21.06 13.77
CA ARG A 115 -15.85 -22.46 13.93
C ARG A 115 -14.89 -22.83 12.80
N PHE A 116 -13.78 -23.44 13.14
CA PHE A 116 -12.87 -24.03 12.16
C PHE A 116 -13.56 -25.20 11.44
N ARG A 117 -13.69 -25.09 10.12
CA ARG A 117 -14.25 -26.13 9.24
C ARG A 117 -13.32 -26.33 8.05
N THR A 118 -13.24 -27.57 7.62
CA THR A 118 -12.46 -27.96 6.43
C THR A 118 -13.35 -28.72 5.47
N PHE A 119 -12.95 -28.73 4.21
CA PHE A 119 -13.46 -29.71 3.24
C PHE A 119 -12.94 -31.10 3.59
N ASP A 120 -13.52 -32.12 2.98
CA ASP A 120 -12.95 -33.46 3.05
C ASP A 120 -11.51 -33.45 2.50
N PRO A 121 -10.62 -34.34 2.98
CA PRO A 121 -9.24 -34.37 2.52
C PRO A 121 -9.16 -34.53 1.00
N ASP A 122 -8.33 -33.68 0.37
CA ASP A 122 -8.05 -33.75 -1.06
C ASP A 122 -7.51 -35.17 -1.41
N SER A 123 -8.01 -35.75 -2.48
CA SER A 123 -7.54 -37.03 -3.00
C SER A 123 -6.09 -37.01 -3.48
N ILE A 124 -5.54 -35.81 -3.74
CA ILE A 124 -4.16 -35.62 -4.23
C ILE A 124 -3.17 -35.49 -3.08
N ASP A 125 -3.46 -34.58 -2.12
CA ASP A 125 -2.53 -34.24 -1.04
C ASP A 125 -2.92 -34.85 0.31
N GLY A 126 -4.14 -35.37 0.45
CA GLY A 126 -4.69 -35.89 1.70
C GLY A 126 -4.86 -34.83 2.80
N SER A 127 -4.73 -33.56 2.47
CA SER A 127 -4.80 -32.44 3.41
C SER A 127 -6.14 -31.72 3.32
N PRO A 128 -6.87 -31.56 4.45
CA PRO A 128 -8.16 -30.87 4.44
C PRO A 128 -7.96 -29.35 4.23
N ALA A 129 -8.62 -28.80 3.22
CA ALA A 129 -8.58 -27.36 2.93
C ALA A 129 -9.58 -26.60 3.83
N PRO A 130 -9.23 -25.42 4.37
CA PRO A 130 -10.15 -24.60 5.16
C PRO A 130 -11.27 -24.04 4.31
N VAL A 131 -12.50 -24.06 4.83
CA VAL A 131 -13.70 -23.51 4.18
C VAL A 131 -13.71 -21.98 4.20
N GLU A 132 -13.02 -21.38 5.15
CA GLU A 132 -12.92 -19.93 5.30
C GLU A 132 -11.49 -19.53 5.60
N THR A 133 -11.02 -18.52 4.87
CA THR A 133 -9.70 -17.90 5.11
C THR A 133 -9.86 -16.40 5.09
N SER A 134 -9.44 -15.73 6.16
CA SER A 134 -9.36 -14.28 6.24
C SER A 134 -7.91 -13.84 6.15
N ILE A 135 -7.64 -12.87 5.29
CA ILE A 135 -6.33 -12.26 5.14
C ILE A 135 -6.42 -10.78 5.50
N GLN A 136 -5.54 -10.32 6.37
CA GLN A 136 -5.34 -8.90 6.66
C GLN A 136 -4.01 -8.47 6.07
N LEU A 137 -4.02 -7.38 5.34
CA LEU A 137 -2.86 -6.80 4.67
C LEU A 137 -2.69 -5.35 5.14
N ASP A 138 -1.54 -5.04 5.71
CA ASP A 138 -1.20 -3.70 6.18
C ASP A 138 -0.14 -3.09 5.27
N PHE A 139 -0.50 -2.05 4.54
CA PHE A 139 0.36 -1.32 3.62
C PHE A 139 0.82 0.01 4.20
N GLN A 140 2.00 0.43 3.83
CA GLN A 140 2.54 1.74 4.14
C GLN A 140 3.08 2.40 2.88
N GLU A 141 2.69 3.65 2.64
CA GLU A 141 3.24 4.42 1.52
C GLU A 141 4.73 4.67 1.69
N LEU A 142 5.44 4.66 0.58
CA LEU A 142 6.86 4.97 0.52
C LEU A 142 7.11 6.48 0.54
N GLU A 143 6.21 7.24 -0.07
CA GLU A 143 6.30 8.68 -0.19
C GLU A 143 5.56 9.40 0.94
N LEU A 144 6.08 10.56 1.30
CA LEU A 144 5.38 11.51 2.16
C LEU A 144 4.52 12.41 1.27
N ILE A 145 3.23 12.51 1.56
CA ILE A 145 2.35 13.37 0.78
C ILE A 145 2.59 14.83 1.18
N THR A 146 2.96 15.63 0.18
CA THR A 146 3.13 17.07 0.30
C THR A 146 1.96 17.80 -0.36
N ARG A 147 1.81 19.08 -0.06
CA ARG A 147 0.76 19.93 -0.69
C ARG A 147 0.92 20.00 -2.20
N ASP A 148 2.14 20.16 -2.68
CA ASP A 148 2.46 20.25 -4.11
C ASP A 148 2.01 18.99 -4.86
N ARG A 149 2.18 17.81 -4.24
CA ARG A 149 1.72 16.54 -4.81
C ARG A 149 0.19 16.48 -4.96
N LEU A 150 -0.55 17.00 -3.99
CA LEU A 150 -2.02 17.05 -4.05
C LEU A 150 -2.52 18.01 -5.14
N GLU A 151 -1.80 19.08 -5.41
CA GLU A 151 -2.10 20.03 -6.49
C GLU A 151 -1.84 19.39 -7.86
N ASP A 152 -0.71 18.71 -8.06
CA ASP A 152 -0.37 18.00 -9.29
C ASP A 152 -1.38 16.88 -9.63
N GLU A 153 -1.84 16.14 -8.64
CA GLU A 153 -2.86 15.08 -8.83
C GLU A 153 -4.20 15.67 -9.25
N ASN A 154 -4.59 16.82 -8.72
CA ASN A 154 -5.80 17.54 -9.11
C ASN A 154 -5.71 18.07 -10.53
N GLU A 155 -4.57 18.62 -10.94
CA GLU A 155 -4.33 19.10 -12.31
C GLU A 155 -4.34 17.96 -13.32
N GLN A 156 -3.69 16.82 -13.05
CA GLN A 156 -3.70 15.66 -13.92
C GLN A 156 -5.11 15.07 -14.08
N ASN A 157 -5.91 15.07 -13.03
CA ASN A 157 -7.31 14.66 -13.09
C ASN A 157 -8.16 15.66 -13.89
N ALA A 158 -7.92 16.95 -13.76
CA ALA A 158 -8.59 17.99 -14.54
C ALA A 158 -8.24 17.89 -16.04
N PHE A 159 -6.97 17.64 -16.39
CA PHE A 159 -6.50 17.48 -17.77
C PHE A 159 -7.11 16.24 -18.45
N ARG A 160 -7.25 15.13 -17.74
CA ARG A 160 -7.90 13.94 -18.29
C ARG A 160 -9.40 14.13 -18.54
N HIS A 161 -10.06 15.01 -17.78
CA HIS A 161 -11.47 15.35 -17.99
C HIS A 161 -11.70 16.23 -19.21
N SER A 162 -10.80 17.17 -19.48
CA SER A 162 -10.93 18.05 -20.66
C SER A 162 -10.79 17.28 -21.97
N ASN A 163 -9.98 16.22 -22.00
CA ASN A 163 -9.80 15.38 -23.19
C ASN A 163 -10.93 14.39 -23.45
N LEU A 164 -11.78 14.09 -22.45
CA LEU A 164 -12.94 13.18 -22.59
C LEU A 164 -14.21 13.90 -23.03
N THR A 165 -14.26 15.23 -22.93
CA THR A 165 -15.44 16.03 -23.30
C THR A 165 -15.37 16.64 -24.70
N ASN A 166 -14.35 16.34 -25.49
CA ASN A 166 -14.23 16.84 -26.86
C ASN A 166 -14.12 15.68 -27.88
N PRO A 167 -15.26 15.03 -28.26
CA PRO A 167 -15.26 13.98 -29.28
C PRO A 167 -15.23 14.49 -30.73
N GLU A 168 -15.05 15.81 -30.97
CA GLU A 168 -15.11 16.41 -32.31
C GLU A 168 -13.74 16.95 -32.82
N ALA A 169 -12.63 16.36 -32.40
CA ALA A 169 -11.33 16.68 -32.99
C ALA A 169 -10.69 15.38 -33.53
N ALA A 170 -11.33 14.77 -34.53
CA ALA A 170 -10.75 13.75 -35.39
C ALA A 170 -11.07 14.09 -36.85
#